data_44c77a7c62f6889a875875f259926586
#
_entry.id   44c77a7c62f6889a875875f259926586
#
_cell.length_a   1.000
_cell.length_b   1.000
_cell.length_c   1.000
_cell.angle_alpha   90.00
_cell.angle_beta   90.00
_cell.angle_gamma   90.00
#
_symmetry.space_group_name_H-M   'P 1'
#
loop_
_entity.id
_entity.type
_entity.pdbx_description
1 polymer ?
#
loop_
_entity_poly.entity_id
_entity_poly.type
_entity_poly.pdbx_seq_one_letter_code
_entity_poly.pdbx_strand_id
1 'polypeptide(L)'
;DLEALKRCLAVLALGEPLVMFPEGTRQSGPTVHPLFDGAAYLAIKAGVPIVPVGFGGTEGVMPKGSKMIYPRKCSVVIGQPIFPPIAQDGRLPRSATTELTAELRVALQVVFDLAKQKVGQTI
;
A
#
# COMPACT_ATOMS: atom_id res chain seq x y z
N ASP A 1 -13.78 8.55 3.00
CA ASP A 1 -15.15 8.54 2.53
C ASP A 1 -15.80 7.19 2.86
N LEU A 2 -16.86 7.24 3.65
CA LEU A 2 -17.55 6.05 4.12
C LEU A 2 -18.15 5.23 2.98
N GLU A 3 -18.67 5.91 1.97
CA GLU A 3 -19.27 5.24 0.81
C GLU A 3 -18.22 4.46 0.02
N ALA A 4 -17.04 5.02 -0.16
CA ALA A 4 -15.94 4.35 -0.82
C ALA A 4 -15.49 3.10 -0.04
N LEU A 5 -15.42 3.21 1.29
CA LEU A 5 -15.07 2.06 2.13
C LEU A 5 -16.10 0.93 2.02
N LYS A 6 -17.38 1.27 1.97
CA LYS A 6 -18.44 0.27 1.79
C LYS A 6 -18.31 -0.46 0.47
N ARG A 7 -18.00 0.26 -0.61
CA ARG A 7 -17.79 -0.34 -1.93
C ARG A 7 -16.58 -1.28 -1.92
N CYS A 8 -15.50 -0.87 -1.28
CA CYS A 8 -14.31 -1.70 -1.14
C CYS A 8 -14.61 -3.00 -0.38
N LEU A 9 -15.35 -2.90 0.72
CA LEU A 9 -15.75 -4.09 1.49
C LEU A 9 -16.62 -5.03 0.64
N ALA A 10 -17.52 -4.49 -0.18
CA ALA A 10 -18.36 -5.30 -1.06
C ALA A 10 -17.52 -6.06 -2.08
N VAL A 11 -16.51 -5.42 -2.67
CA VAL A 11 -15.59 -6.07 -3.61
C VAL A 11 -14.82 -7.20 -2.93
N LEU A 12 -14.28 -6.95 -1.74
CA LEU A 12 -13.55 -7.96 -0.99
C LEU A 12 -14.44 -9.13 -0.57
N ALA A 13 -15.71 -8.86 -0.24
CA ALA A 13 -16.66 -9.92 0.11
C ALA A 13 -16.96 -10.87 -1.06
N LEU A 14 -16.76 -10.42 -2.30
CA LEU A 14 -16.91 -11.25 -3.50
C LEU A 14 -15.65 -12.10 -3.77
N GLY A 15 -14.63 -12.00 -2.94
CA GLY A 15 -13.38 -12.71 -3.15
C GLY A 15 -12.46 -12.06 -4.18
N GLU A 16 -12.75 -10.82 -4.57
CA GLU A 16 -11.97 -10.09 -5.55
C GLU A 16 -10.80 -9.35 -4.89
N PRO A 17 -9.66 -9.24 -5.56
CA PRO A 17 -8.57 -8.41 -5.05
C PRO A 17 -8.88 -6.93 -5.20
N LEU A 18 -8.29 -6.14 -4.32
CA LEU A 18 -8.44 -4.69 -4.33
C LEU A 18 -7.06 -4.04 -4.30
N VAL A 19 -6.80 -3.16 -5.26
CA VAL A 19 -5.56 -2.38 -5.28
C VAL A 19 -5.81 -1.02 -4.64
N MET A 20 -4.93 -0.64 -3.72
CA MET A 20 -5.03 0.65 -3.03
C MET A 20 -3.70 1.37 -3.03
N PHE A 21 -3.77 2.69 -3.03
CA PHE A 21 -2.61 3.56 -2.89
C PHE A 21 -2.72 4.26 -1.54
N PRO A 22 -2.11 3.69 -0.48
CA PRO A 22 -2.37 4.14 0.88
C PRO A 22 -1.80 5.52 1.21
N GLU A 23 -0.95 6.08 0.36
CA GLU A 23 -0.49 7.45 0.51
C GLU A 23 -1.53 8.47 -0.01
N GLY A 24 -2.61 8.01 -0.62
CA GLY A 24 -3.74 8.83 -1.07
C GLY A 24 -3.55 9.55 -2.39
N THR A 25 -2.33 9.78 -2.82
CA THR A 25 -1.99 10.42 -4.08
C THR A 25 -0.57 10.02 -4.49
N ARG A 26 -0.16 10.38 -5.70
CA ARG A 26 1.22 10.15 -6.11
C ARG A 26 2.14 11.02 -5.26
N GLN A 27 3.18 10.39 -4.73
CA GLN A 27 4.21 11.04 -3.95
C GLN A 27 5.55 10.93 -4.68
N SER A 28 6.52 11.68 -4.23
CA SER A 28 7.86 11.65 -4.81
C SER A 28 8.90 11.56 -3.70
N GLY A 29 10.12 11.18 -4.08
CA GLY A 29 11.23 11.06 -3.14
C GLY A 29 11.46 9.64 -2.67
N PRO A 30 12.51 9.44 -1.83
CA PRO A 30 12.96 8.10 -1.46
C PRO A 30 12.21 7.47 -0.29
N THR A 31 11.39 8.24 0.42
CA THR A 31 10.72 7.79 1.63
C THR A 31 9.23 7.62 1.39
N VAL A 32 8.68 6.50 1.87
CA VAL A 32 7.22 6.30 1.88
C VAL A 32 6.61 7.35 2.81
N HIS A 33 5.68 8.13 2.27
CA HIS A 33 4.99 9.18 3.02
C HIS A 33 4.01 8.58 4.02
N PRO A 34 3.52 9.36 5.00
CA PRO A 34 2.53 8.87 5.95
C PRO A 34 1.31 8.29 5.25
N LEU A 35 0.82 7.16 5.76
CA LEU A 35 -0.29 6.42 5.16
C LEU A 35 -1.61 6.76 5.84
N PHE A 36 -2.69 6.71 5.06
CA PHE A 36 -4.04 6.72 5.61
C PHE A 36 -4.39 5.33 6.16
N ASP A 37 -5.30 5.29 7.13
CA ASP A 37 -5.68 4.05 7.80
C ASP A 37 -6.66 3.18 7.01
N GLY A 38 -7.11 3.64 5.84
CA GLY A 38 -8.14 2.96 5.05
C GLY A 38 -7.80 1.52 4.70
N ALA A 39 -6.56 1.26 4.26
CA ALA A 39 -6.14 -0.09 3.88
C ALA A 39 -6.15 -1.03 5.09
N ALA A 40 -5.62 -0.58 6.23
CA ALA A 40 -5.61 -1.37 7.46
C ALA A 40 -7.03 -1.63 7.95
N TYR A 41 -7.87 -0.60 7.93
CA TYR A 41 -9.28 -0.74 8.32
C TYR A 41 -9.99 -1.80 7.47
N LEU A 42 -9.82 -1.74 6.15
CA LEU A 42 -10.46 -2.70 5.23
C LEU A 42 -9.95 -4.11 5.45
N ALA A 43 -8.64 -4.29 5.65
CA ALA A 43 -8.06 -5.60 5.89
C ALA A 43 -8.60 -6.23 7.16
N ILE A 44 -8.68 -5.46 8.25
CA ILE A 44 -9.22 -5.91 9.52
C ILE A 44 -10.70 -6.26 9.37
N LYS A 45 -11.48 -5.36 8.77
CA LYS A 45 -12.92 -5.52 8.64
C LYS A 45 -13.29 -6.70 7.76
N ALA A 46 -12.57 -6.90 6.66
CA ALA A 46 -12.82 -7.98 5.71
C ALA A 46 -12.09 -9.29 6.09
N GLY A 47 -11.14 -9.24 7.01
CA GLY A 47 -10.37 -10.43 7.39
C GLY A 47 -9.44 -10.92 6.28
N VAL A 48 -8.88 -10.02 5.50
CA VAL A 48 -8.02 -10.36 4.36
C VAL A 48 -6.60 -9.81 4.56
N PRO A 49 -5.58 -10.47 3.98
CA PRO A 49 -4.22 -9.97 4.10
C PRO A 49 -3.97 -8.77 3.18
N ILE A 50 -2.95 -7.99 3.53
CA ILE A 50 -2.43 -6.91 2.71
C ILE A 50 -1.12 -7.39 2.10
N VAL A 51 -0.96 -7.22 0.78
CA VAL A 51 0.28 -7.54 0.09
C VAL A 51 0.94 -6.22 -0.29
N PRO A 52 2.10 -5.87 0.33
CA PRO A 52 2.80 -4.65 -0.05
C PRO A 52 3.49 -4.83 -1.39
N VAL A 53 3.38 -3.82 -2.25
CA VAL A 53 3.96 -3.83 -3.59
C VAL A 53 4.76 -2.54 -3.77
N GLY A 54 6.01 -2.68 -4.16
CA GLY A 54 6.89 -1.55 -4.42
C GLY A 54 7.18 -1.40 -5.91
N PHE A 55 7.18 -0.17 -6.38
CA PHE A 55 7.54 0.17 -7.75
C PHE A 55 8.82 1.00 -7.76
N GLY A 56 9.76 0.60 -8.62
CA GLY A 56 10.99 1.36 -8.83
C GLY A 56 11.04 1.91 -10.24
N GLY A 57 11.54 3.14 -10.38
CA GLY A 57 11.73 3.77 -11.67
C GLY A 57 10.49 4.45 -12.25
N THR A 58 9.32 4.30 -11.65
CA THR A 58 8.07 4.85 -12.19
C THR A 58 8.05 6.38 -12.16
N GLU A 59 8.70 6.99 -11.19
CA GLU A 59 8.81 8.44 -11.09
C GLU A 59 9.50 9.04 -12.32
N GLY A 60 10.50 8.35 -12.86
CA GLY A 60 11.19 8.79 -14.07
C GLY A 60 10.38 8.63 -15.32
N VAL A 61 9.36 7.77 -15.34
CA VAL A 61 8.49 7.58 -16.50
C VAL A 61 7.56 8.80 -16.67
N MET A 62 6.94 9.21 -15.60
CA MET A 62 6.05 10.38 -15.60
C MET A 62 6.18 11.10 -14.26
N PRO A 63 7.17 11.99 -14.13
CA PRO A 63 7.38 12.71 -12.87
C PRO A 63 6.14 13.48 -12.45
N LYS A 64 5.96 13.63 -11.14
CA LYS A 64 4.82 14.36 -10.58
C LYS A 64 4.78 15.77 -11.15
N GLY A 65 3.61 16.15 -11.68
CA GLY A 65 3.42 17.45 -12.34
C GLY A 65 3.80 17.48 -13.81
N SER A 66 4.44 16.45 -14.35
CA SER A 66 4.78 16.36 -15.75
C SER A 66 3.62 15.80 -16.58
N LYS A 67 3.48 16.30 -17.79
CA LYS A 67 2.53 15.78 -18.80
C LYS A 67 3.24 14.91 -19.83
N MET A 68 4.58 14.84 -19.77
CA MET A 68 5.39 14.02 -20.67
C MET A 68 5.64 12.65 -20.06
N ILE A 69 5.67 11.63 -20.93
CA ILE A 69 6.02 10.27 -20.57
C ILE A 69 7.43 10.00 -21.10
N TYR A 70 8.33 9.59 -20.20
CA TYR A 70 9.71 9.27 -20.57
C TYR A 70 9.89 7.75 -20.46
N PRO A 71 10.41 7.08 -21.53
CA PRO A 71 10.68 5.65 -21.43
C PRO A 71 11.82 5.41 -20.44
N ARG A 72 11.54 4.68 -19.38
CA ARG A 72 12.49 4.33 -18.31
C ARG A 72 12.28 2.88 -17.89
N LYS A 73 13.35 2.28 -17.38
CA LYS A 73 13.27 0.95 -16.79
C LYS A 73 12.50 1.04 -15.48
N CYS A 74 11.54 0.15 -15.32
CA CYS A 74 10.76 0.03 -14.09
C CYS A 74 10.89 -1.37 -13.51
N SER A 75 10.69 -1.48 -12.20
CA SER A 75 10.63 -2.77 -11.52
C SER A 75 9.47 -2.80 -10.55
N VAL A 76 9.03 -4.01 -10.23
CA VAL A 76 7.96 -4.25 -9.26
C VAL A 76 8.49 -5.31 -8.29
N VAL A 77 8.36 -5.03 -7.00
CA VAL A 77 8.69 -6.00 -5.95
C VAL A 77 7.44 -6.24 -5.12
N ILE A 78 7.07 -7.52 -5.02
CA ILE A 78 5.90 -7.94 -4.23
C ILE A 78 6.43 -8.54 -2.93
N GLY A 79 6.01 -7.96 -1.80
CA GLY A 79 6.44 -8.40 -0.48
C GLY A 79 5.57 -9.52 0.07
N GLN A 80 5.88 -9.92 1.30
CA GLN A 80 5.13 -10.95 2.00
C GLN A 80 3.76 -10.42 2.43
N PRO A 81 2.73 -11.27 2.43
CA PRO A 81 1.42 -10.86 2.93
C PRO A 81 1.48 -10.48 4.41
N ILE A 82 0.78 -9.42 4.77
CA ILE A 82 0.62 -8.99 6.16
C ILE A 82 -0.80 -9.35 6.56
N PHE A 83 -0.94 -10.21 7.56
CA PHE A 83 -2.26 -10.65 8.02
C PHE A 83 -2.78 -9.72 9.11
N PRO A 84 -4.05 -9.28 9.02
CA PRO A 84 -4.61 -8.45 10.06
C PRO A 84 -4.79 -9.25 11.35
N PRO A 85 -4.81 -8.58 12.52
CA PRO A 85 -5.08 -9.28 13.78
C PRO A 85 -6.50 -9.83 13.79
N ILE A 86 -6.68 -10.95 14.47
CA ILE A 86 -7.98 -11.59 14.63
C ILE A 86 -8.50 -11.27 16.03
N ALA A 87 -9.72 -10.74 16.10
CA ALA A 87 -10.35 -10.43 17.37
C ALA A 87 -10.76 -11.73 18.09
N GLN A 88 -10.28 -11.92 19.33
CA GLN A 88 -10.64 -13.10 20.11
C GLN A 88 -12.08 -13.04 20.61
N ASP A 89 -12.58 -11.85 20.91
CA ASP A 89 -13.93 -11.62 21.42
C ASP A 89 -14.80 -10.81 20.46
N GLY A 90 -14.50 -10.88 19.17
CA GLY A 90 -15.23 -10.12 18.16
C GLY A 90 -14.93 -8.63 18.15
N ARG A 91 -13.98 -8.17 18.98
CA ARG A 91 -13.59 -6.75 19.06
C ARG A 91 -12.09 -6.61 19.07
N LEU A 92 -11.61 -5.59 18.36
CA LEU A 92 -10.21 -5.18 18.38
C LEU A 92 -10.14 -3.74 18.91
N PRO A 93 -9.04 -3.39 19.63
CA PRO A 93 -8.85 -2.02 20.04
C PRO A 93 -8.64 -1.11 18.82
N ARG A 94 -8.94 0.18 18.95
CA ARG A 94 -8.71 1.14 17.87
C ARG A 94 -7.25 1.19 17.45
N SER A 95 -6.35 0.94 18.37
CA SER A 95 -4.92 0.90 18.10
C SER A 95 -4.53 -0.17 17.08
N ALA A 96 -5.36 -1.21 16.89
CA ALA A 96 -5.07 -2.28 15.93
C ALA A 96 -4.93 -1.74 14.50
N THR A 97 -5.79 -0.80 14.09
CA THR A 97 -5.70 -0.16 12.78
C THR A 97 -4.42 0.66 12.65
N THR A 98 -4.10 1.46 13.66
CA THR A 98 -2.89 2.28 13.67
C THR A 98 -1.63 1.42 13.63
N GLU A 99 -1.60 0.34 14.39
CA GLU A 99 -0.46 -0.59 14.43
C GLU A 99 -0.28 -1.29 13.08
N LEU A 100 -1.38 -1.72 12.46
CA LEU A 100 -1.32 -2.37 11.16
C LEU A 100 -0.85 -1.39 10.07
N THR A 101 -1.30 -0.14 10.12
CA THR A 101 -0.83 0.91 9.22
C THR A 101 0.68 1.14 9.38
N ALA A 102 1.18 1.15 10.61
CA ALA A 102 2.61 1.33 10.87
C ALA A 102 3.42 0.15 10.33
N GLU A 103 2.94 -1.07 10.51
CA GLU A 103 3.57 -2.27 9.97
C GLU A 103 3.59 -2.24 8.43
N LEU A 104 2.49 -1.85 7.82
CA LEU A 104 2.39 -1.70 6.38
C LEU A 104 3.38 -0.67 5.85
N ARG A 105 3.53 0.47 6.52
CA ARG A 105 4.45 1.51 6.10
C ARG A 105 5.89 1.01 6.07
N VAL A 106 6.30 0.26 7.09
CA VAL A 106 7.64 -0.34 7.13
C VAL A 106 7.83 -1.33 5.99
N ALA A 107 6.84 -2.19 5.75
CA ALA A 107 6.90 -3.18 4.67
C ALA A 107 6.94 -2.52 3.29
N LEU A 108 6.17 -1.45 3.09
CA LEU A 108 6.18 -0.69 1.84
C LEU A 108 7.55 -0.04 1.59
N GLN A 109 8.18 0.50 2.62
CA GLN A 109 9.52 1.09 2.47
C GLN A 109 10.52 0.02 2.02
N VAL A 110 10.46 -1.18 2.59
CA VAL A 110 11.35 -2.28 2.22
C VAL A 110 11.19 -2.64 0.73
N VAL A 111 9.96 -2.87 0.27
CA VAL A 111 9.75 -3.27 -1.13
C VAL A 111 10.02 -2.12 -2.10
N PHE A 112 9.77 -0.89 -1.67
CA PHE A 112 10.10 0.29 -2.46
C PHE A 112 11.62 0.42 -2.66
N ASP A 113 12.39 0.26 -1.59
CA ASP A 113 13.85 0.32 -1.65
C ASP A 113 14.41 -0.79 -2.54
N LEU A 114 13.90 -2.01 -2.41
CA LEU A 114 14.31 -3.12 -3.24
C LEU A 114 13.98 -2.87 -4.72
N ALA A 115 12.82 -2.33 -5.01
CA ALA A 115 12.41 -2.03 -6.38
C ALA A 115 13.32 -0.95 -6.99
N LYS A 116 13.69 0.07 -6.21
CA LYS A 116 14.62 1.11 -6.66
C LYS A 116 16.01 0.54 -6.95
N GLN A 117 16.50 -0.36 -6.10
CA GLN A 117 17.78 -1.02 -6.32
C GLN A 117 17.79 -1.79 -7.65
N LYS A 118 16.71 -2.46 -8.00
CA LYS A 118 16.60 -3.24 -9.23
C LYS A 118 16.73 -2.39 -10.50
N VAL A 119 16.37 -1.11 -10.43
CA VAL A 119 16.54 -0.19 -11.57
C VAL A 119 17.78 0.69 -11.42
N GLY A 120 18.64 0.41 -10.43
CA GLY A 120 19.88 1.13 -10.21
C GLY A 120 19.73 2.48 -9.55
N GLN A 121 18.57 2.75 -8.93
CA GLN A 121 18.37 4.00 -8.18
C GLN A 121 19.00 3.94 -6.80
N THR A 122 19.51 5.09 -6.34
CA THR A 122 20.06 5.22 -4.99
C THR A 122 18.90 5.28 -3.98
N ILE A 123 19.11 4.56 -2.89
CA ILE A 123 18.14 4.56 -1.79
C ILE A 123 18.30 5.82 -0.93
#